data_f808e12e9b9f44af9da39874db114f28
#
_entry.id   f808e12e9b9f44af9da39874db114f28
#
_cell.length_a   1.000
_cell.length_b   1.000
_cell.length_c   1.000
_cell.angle_alpha   90.00
_cell.angle_beta   90.00
_cell.angle_gamma   90.00
#
_symmetry.space_group_name_H-M   'P 1'
#
loop_
_entity.id
_entity.type
_entity.pdbx_description
1 polymer ?
#
loop_
_entity_poly.entity_id
_entity_poly.type
_entity_poly.pdbx_seq_one_letter_code
_entity_poly.pdbx_strand_id
1 'polypeptide(L)'
;MRTFYRDTVSTCHRCGRDVKGVFWQSPEGIYLETTCPVHGIDLELVETDVTFFQKAYEYEGYSPMRYLILPVTYRCNLSCKYCYAHSNYEHPLPADRSIDRLVELVNTSDCPTVNLAGGEPTVRDDLPELLVALRERTAVKRLCVVTNGQKTSDGNYLNTLYASGMDFLFLPLYIPGYASTGTVIGKVIKSLDNAYRLRIPVWVQAAVESIQQIAPVLEIVDKYHKIIFSITIRSVRPYGRTDPGGMVHVSDIIRYLGLENNYGFGNHPFNRHVKLLGRTTKVSSWVNDRQRLDPYDATYVIHDDTILPFHKGMLLDDIFFKGDRRHC
;
A
#
# COMPACT_ATOMS: atom_id res chain seq x y z
N MET A 1 -25.06 -22.84 3.39
CA MET A 1 -24.15 -23.93 3.82
C MET A 1 -22.80 -23.64 3.20
N ARG A 2 -21.71 -23.68 3.99
CA ARG A 2 -20.34 -23.47 3.48
C ARG A 2 -19.73 -24.81 3.11
N THR A 3 -19.05 -24.86 1.99
CA THR A 3 -18.28 -26.02 1.53
C THR A 3 -16.80 -25.71 1.61
N PHE A 4 -16.00 -26.69 1.96
CA PHE A 4 -14.54 -26.57 2.00
C PHE A 4 -14.02 -26.21 0.60
N TYR A 5 -13.16 -25.18 0.53
CA TYR A 5 -12.49 -24.81 -0.71
C TYR A 5 -11.01 -25.22 -0.69
N ARG A 6 -10.24 -24.73 0.31
CA ARG A 6 -8.83 -25.13 0.50
C ARG A 6 -8.29 -24.70 1.86
N ASP A 7 -7.23 -25.40 2.28
CA ASP A 7 -6.41 -25.00 3.42
C ASP A 7 -5.40 -23.89 3.00
N THR A 8 -4.99 -23.08 3.98
CA THR A 8 -3.94 -22.09 3.81
C THR A 8 -3.22 -21.80 5.13
N VAL A 9 -2.13 -21.04 5.05
CA VAL A 9 -1.53 -20.38 6.20
C VAL A 9 -1.90 -18.91 6.13
N SER A 10 -2.40 -18.37 7.21
CA SER A 10 -2.82 -16.98 7.33
C SER A 10 -2.15 -16.32 8.54
N THR A 11 -2.53 -15.09 8.85
CA THR A 11 -2.04 -14.37 10.01
C THR A 11 -3.20 -13.96 10.90
N CYS A 12 -3.07 -14.17 12.20
CA CYS A 12 -4.03 -13.62 13.15
C CYS A 12 -3.95 -12.09 13.11
N HIS A 13 -5.06 -11.42 12.79
CA HIS A 13 -5.11 -9.96 12.69
C HIS A 13 -4.92 -9.26 14.05
N ARG A 14 -5.07 -9.98 15.19
CA ARG A 14 -4.90 -9.42 16.53
C ARG A 14 -3.47 -9.51 17.06
N CYS A 15 -2.72 -10.58 16.74
CA CYS A 15 -1.37 -10.79 17.28
C CYS A 15 -0.29 -11.02 16.21
N GLY A 16 -0.61 -10.98 14.93
CA GLY A 16 0.35 -11.13 13.84
C GLY A 16 0.97 -12.52 13.68
N ARG A 17 0.59 -13.51 14.48
CA ARG A 17 1.14 -14.88 14.41
C ARG A 17 0.61 -15.59 13.17
N ASP A 18 1.46 -16.45 12.61
CA ASP A 18 1.02 -17.43 11.62
C ASP A 18 0.03 -18.40 12.23
N VAL A 19 -1.09 -18.59 11.55
CA VAL A 19 -2.19 -19.42 12.00
C VAL A 19 -2.70 -20.28 10.86
N LYS A 20 -3.34 -21.41 11.20
CA LYS A 20 -4.09 -22.17 10.22
C LYS A 20 -5.22 -21.33 9.66
N GLY A 21 -5.36 -21.30 8.33
CA GLY A 21 -6.49 -20.71 7.61
C GLY A 21 -7.19 -21.76 6.76
N VAL A 22 -8.49 -21.56 6.56
CA VAL A 22 -9.32 -22.38 5.68
C VAL A 22 -10.21 -21.47 4.85
N PHE A 23 -10.17 -21.62 3.54
CA PHE A 23 -11.15 -20.99 2.67
C PHE A 23 -12.40 -21.86 2.56
N TRP A 24 -13.54 -21.21 2.77
CA TRP A 24 -14.87 -21.78 2.64
C TRP A 24 -15.63 -21.09 1.52
N GLN A 25 -16.27 -21.84 0.66
CA GLN A 25 -17.17 -21.32 -0.36
C GLN A 25 -18.63 -21.39 0.12
N SER A 26 -19.38 -20.33 -0.14
CA SER A 26 -20.83 -20.27 0.07
C SER A 26 -21.52 -19.51 -1.08
N PRO A 27 -22.87 -19.50 -1.14
CA PRO A 27 -23.59 -18.66 -2.10
C PRO A 27 -23.30 -17.15 -1.98
N GLU A 28 -22.92 -16.69 -0.78
CA GLU A 28 -22.60 -15.29 -0.50
C GLU A 28 -21.18 -14.91 -0.90
N GLY A 29 -20.30 -15.91 -1.16
CA GLY A 29 -18.92 -15.67 -1.54
C GLY A 29 -17.91 -16.62 -0.89
N ILE A 30 -16.67 -16.18 -0.85
CA ILE A 30 -15.55 -16.91 -0.25
C ILE A 30 -15.22 -16.30 1.11
N TYR A 31 -15.14 -17.16 2.11
CA TYR A 31 -14.77 -16.82 3.47
C TYR A 31 -13.40 -17.39 3.80
N LEU A 32 -12.61 -16.63 4.55
CA LEU A 32 -11.39 -17.10 5.21
C LEU A 32 -11.67 -17.27 6.69
N GLU A 33 -11.56 -18.49 7.17
CA GLU A 33 -11.57 -18.82 8.58
C GLU A 33 -10.13 -18.95 9.06
N THR A 34 -9.78 -18.28 10.14
CA THR A 34 -8.47 -18.38 10.79
C THR A 34 -8.62 -18.87 12.21
N THR A 35 -7.72 -19.74 12.65
CA THR A 35 -7.75 -20.31 14.01
C THR A 35 -6.49 -19.92 14.76
N CYS A 36 -6.59 -18.94 15.65
CA CYS A 36 -5.50 -18.51 16.50
C CYS A 36 -5.56 -19.21 17.88
N PRO A 37 -4.44 -19.78 18.39
CA PRO A 37 -4.43 -20.41 19.71
C PRO A 37 -4.75 -19.46 20.86
N VAL A 38 -4.53 -18.14 20.66
CA VAL A 38 -4.73 -17.12 21.69
C VAL A 38 -6.07 -16.40 21.53
N HIS A 39 -6.48 -16.12 20.26
CA HIS A 39 -7.64 -15.26 19.98
C HIS A 39 -8.85 -16.02 19.42
N GLY A 40 -8.74 -17.35 19.29
CA GLY A 40 -9.84 -18.18 18.81
C GLY A 40 -10.00 -18.13 17.30
N ILE A 41 -11.23 -18.41 16.88
CA ILE A 41 -11.61 -18.46 15.46
C ILE A 41 -12.09 -17.08 15.02
N ASP A 42 -11.64 -16.67 13.85
CA ASP A 42 -12.11 -15.50 13.12
C ASP A 42 -12.58 -15.91 11.73
N LEU A 43 -13.57 -15.21 11.20
CA LEU A 43 -14.18 -15.51 9.91
C LEU A 43 -14.41 -14.22 9.12
N GLU A 44 -13.73 -14.09 8.01
CA GLU A 44 -13.77 -12.92 7.12
C GLU A 44 -14.39 -13.30 5.77
N LEU A 45 -15.36 -12.52 5.26
CA LEU A 45 -15.80 -12.60 3.86
C LEU A 45 -14.75 -11.87 2.99
N VAL A 46 -13.94 -12.64 2.27
CA VAL A 46 -12.81 -12.09 1.51
C VAL A 46 -13.18 -11.69 0.09
N GLU A 47 -14.17 -12.32 -0.52
CA GLU A 47 -14.67 -11.99 -1.85
C GLU A 47 -16.11 -12.44 -2.02
N THR A 48 -16.94 -11.59 -2.63
CA THR A 48 -18.35 -11.91 -2.91
C THR A 48 -18.54 -12.67 -4.22
N ASP A 49 -17.63 -12.51 -5.19
CA ASP A 49 -17.67 -13.20 -6.47
C ASP A 49 -16.78 -14.45 -6.44
N VAL A 50 -17.41 -15.60 -6.29
CA VAL A 50 -16.75 -16.91 -6.24
C VAL A 50 -15.95 -17.17 -7.53
N THR A 51 -16.52 -16.88 -8.68
CA THR A 51 -15.89 -17.14 -9.99
C THR A 51 -14.66 -16.24 -10.17
N PHE A 52 -14.77 -14.99 -9.77
CA PHE A 52 -13.64 -14.05 -9.79
C PHE A 52 -12.51 -14.54 -8.87
N PHE A 53 -12.84 -14.98 -7.65
CA PHE A 53 -11.85 -15.49 -6.71
C PHE A 53 -11.14 -16.73 -7.25
N GLN A 54 -11.89 -17.71 -7.79
CA GLN A 54 -11.32 -18.93 -8.37
C GLN A 54 -10.35 -18.61 -9.52
N LYS A 55 -10.77 -17.78 -10.48
CA LYS A 55 -9.87 -17.33 -11.56
C LYS A 55 -8.64 -16.60 -11.06
N ALA A 56 -8.78 -15.80 -9.98
CA ALA A 56 -7.65 -15.12 -9.37
C ALA A 56 -6.66 -16.11 -8.76
N TYR A 57 -7.15 -17.18 -8.17
CA TYR A 57 -6.32 -18.23 -7.59
C TYR A 57 -5.64 -19.14 -8.62
N GLU A 58 -6.23 -19.33 -9.78
CA GLU A 58 -5.66 -20.12 -10.87
C GLU A 58 -4.59 -19.36 -11.66
N TYR A 59 -4.53 -18.03 -11.47
CA TYR A 59 -3.60 -17.22 -12.24
C TYR A 59 -2.16 -17.33 -11.73
N GLU A 60 -1.26 -17.76 -12.62
CA GLU A 60 0.18 -17.95 -12.39
C GLU A 60 1.05 -16.90 -13.13
N GLY A 61 0.53 -15.69 -13.32
CA GLY A 61 1.23 -14.64 -14.05
C GLY A 61 2.38 -14.00 -13.25
N TYR A 62 3.51 -13.78 -13.93
CA TYR A 62 4.69 -13.10 -13.41
C TYR A 62 4.78 -11.66 -13.90
N SER A 63 5.13 -10.74 -13.03
CA SER A 63 5.52 -9.38 -13.43
C SER A 63 6.96 -9.07 -13.03
N PRO A 64 7.74 -8.54 -13.99
CA PRO A 64 9.14 -8.19 -13.73
C PRO A 64 9.33 -6.86 -12.99
N MET A 65 8.26 -6.19 -12.50
CA MET A 65 8.39 -4.92 -11.80
C MET A 65 8.93 -5.12 -10.39
N ARG A 66 10.22 -4.89 -10.24
CA ARG A 66 10.92 -4.95 -8.94
C ARG A 66 11.01 -3.55 -8.35
N TYR A 67 10.48 -3.37 -7.15
CA TYR A 67 10.68 -2.14 -6.38
C TYR A 67 10.86 -2.44 -4.89
N LEU A 68 11.67 -1.59 -4.25
CA LEU A 68 11.95 -1.64 -2.83
C LEU A 68 11.13 -0.58 -2.12
N ILE A 69 10.39 -0.97 -1.09
CA ILE A 69 9.86 -0.03 -0.11
C ILE A 69 10.92 0.18 0.96
N LEU A 70 11.42 1.41 1.04
CA LEU A 70 12.47 1.82 1.96
C LEU A 70 11.86 2.69 3.07
N PRO A 71 11.59 2.14 4.26
CA PRO A 71 11.20 2.94 5.41
C PRO A 71 12.37 3.84 5.83
N VAL A 72 12.28 5.14 5.53
CA VAL A 72 13.33 6.11 5.84
C VAL A 72 13.15 6.74 7.22
N THR A 73 11.93 6.71 7.77
CA THR A 73 11.57 7.16 9.12
C THR A 73 10.29 6.47 9.56
N TYR A 74 10.11 6.32 10.87
CA TYR A 74 8.85 5.87 11.46
C TYR A 74 8.01 7.02 12.03
N ARG A 75 8.58 8.24 12.05
CA ARG A 75 7.87 9.46 12.44
C ARG A 75 6.86 9.87 11.37
N CYS A 76 5.73 10.44 11.78
CA CYS A 76 4.73 10.99 10.88
C CYS A 76 4.12 12.26 11.49
N ASN A 77 3.70 13.18 10.65
CA ASN A 77 2.99 14.40 11.06
C ASN A 77 1.47 14.25 11.02
N LEU A 78 0.96 13.03 10.79
CA LEU A 78 -0.46 12.69 10.82
C LEU A 78 -0.72 11.46 11.71
N SER A 79 -1.95 11.35 12.23
CA SER A 79 -2.46 10.19 12.95
C SER A 79 -3.69 9.64 12.24
N CYS A 80 -3.47 9.01 11.07
CA CYS A 80 -4.55 8.49 10.24
C CYS A 80 -5.24 7.28 10.89
N LYS A 81 -6.58 7.22 10.79
CA LYS A 81 -7.39 6.09 11.26
C LYS A 81 -6.96 4.76 10.62
N TYR A 82 -6.59 4.80 9.33
CA TYR A 82 -6.19 3.62 8.54
C TYR A 82 -4.68 3.59 8.26
N CYS A 83 -3.87 3.85 9.30
CA CYS A 83 -2.43 3.82 9.16
C CYS A 83 -1.92 2.38 9.23
N TYR A 84 -1.51 1.81 8.10
CA TYR A 84 -0.90 0.48 8.05
C TYR A 84 0.44 0.43 8.80
N ALA A 85 1.18 1.54 8.78
CA ALA A 85 2.48 1.67 9.45
C ALA A 85 2.37 2.00 10.94
N HIS A 86 1.15 2.16 11.47
CA HIS A 86 0.89 2.52 12.87
C HIS A 86 1.76 3.66 13.40
N SER A 87 2.14 4.57 12.52
CA SER A 87 3.02 5.70 12.84
C SER A 87 2.43 6.57 13.96
N ASN A 88 3.30 7.17 14.77
CA ASN A 88 2.94 7.99 15.93
C ASN A 88 2.16 7.24 17.05
N TYR A 89 2.32 5.94 17.14
CA TYR A 89 1.89 5.21 18.32
C TYR A 89 2.79 5.58 19.53
N GLU A 90 2.23 5.58 20.74
CA GLU A 90 2.88 6.08 21.96
C GLU A 90 3.98 5.15 22.52
N HIS A 91 4.84 4.62 21.70
CA HIS A 91 6.01 3.86 22.11
C HIS A 91 7.27 4.48 21.48
N PRO A 92 8.45 4.29 22.06
CA PRO A 92 9.66 4.86 21.49
C PRO A 92 9.86 4.31 20.06
N LEU A 93 9.76 5.21 19.08
CA LEU A 93 10.05 4.88 17.69
C LEU A 93 11.55 4.64 17.51
N PRO A 94 11.95 3.69 16.64
CA PRO A 94 13.36 3.54 16.29
C PRO A 94 13.92 4.87 15.76
N ALA A 95 15.19 5.12 16.06
CA ALA A 95 15.91 6.25 15.47
C ALA A 95 15.95 6.12 13.94
N ASP A 96 15.91 7.25 13.25
CA ASP A 96 16.06 7.26 11.80
C ASP A 96 17.46 6.73 11.42
N ARG A 97 17.51 5.89 10.39
CA ARG A 97 18.78 5.40 9.83
C ARG A 97 19.55 6.54 9.19
N SER A 98 20.90 6.49 9.27
CA SER A 98 21.75 7.42 8.56
C SER A 98 21.61 7.26 7.04
N ILE A 99 21.96 8.30 6.28
CA ILE A 99 21.99 8.26 4.81
C ILE A 99 22.88 7.12 4.33
N ASP A 100 24.07 6.95 4.92
CA ASP A 100 25.01 5.89 4.55
C ASP A 100 24.40 4.50 4.71
N ARG A 101 23.69 4.27 5.82
CA ARG A 101 23.03 2.99 6.05
C ARG A 101 21.89 2.75 5.06
N LEU A 102 21.12 3.76 4.71
CA LEU A 102 20.04 3.64 3.71
C LEU A 102 20.61 3.37 2.31
N VAL A 103 21.71 4.01 1.94
CA VAL A 103 22.42 3.75 0.67
C VAL A 103 22.94 2.30 0.62
N GLU A 104 23.56 1.81 1.70
CA GLU A 104 24.02 0.43 1.80
C GLU A 104 22.88 -0.57 1.58
N LEU A 105 21.74 -0.37 2.27
CA LEU A 105 20.56 -1.23 2.14
C LEU A 105 20.00 -1.22 0.71
N VAL A 106 19.98 -0.08 0.04
CA VAL A 106 19.54 -0.01 -1.37
C VAL A 106 20.49 -0.78 -2.28
N ASN A 107 21.80 -0.67 -2.08
CA ASN A 107 22.80 -1.40 -2.87
C ASN A 107 22.70 -2.92 -2.71
N THR A 108 22.21 -3.41 -1.57
CA THR A 108 22.01 -4.85 -1.37
C THR A 108 20.70 -5.37 -1.98
N SER A 109 19.77 -4.47 -2.38
CA SER A 109 18.44 -4.85 -2.85
C SER A 109 18.38 -5.26 -4.32
N ASP A 110 19.30 -4.79 -5.16
CA ASP A 110 19.27 -4.92 -6.62
C ASP A 110 17.92 -4.49 -7.26
N CYS A 111 17.17 -3.61 -6.59
CA CYS A 111 15.88 -3.13 -7.08
C CYS A 111 16.05 -1.85 -7.91
N PRO A 112 15.51 -1.80 -9.15
CA PRO A 112 15.68 -0.63 -10.01
C PRO A 112 14.82 0.56 -9.58
N THR A 113 13.80 0.34 -8.76
CA THR A 113 12.91 1.40 -8.25
C THR A 113 12.85 1.35 -6.73
N VAL A 114 13.05 2.49 -6.10
CA VAL A 114 12.98 2.64 -4.63
C VAL A 114 11.87 3.62 -4.26
N ASN A 115 10.95 3.17 -3.43
CA ASN A 115 9.88 3.95 -2.84
C ASN A 115 10.29 4.34 -1.42
N LEU A 116 10.69 5.59 -1.22
CA LEU A 116 10.98 6.13 0.10
C LEU A 116 9.65 6.28 0.86
N ALA A 117 9.48 5.53 1.93
CA ALA A 117 8.24 5.39 2.67
C ALA A 117 8.50 5.37 4.19
N GLY A 118 7.58 4.79 4.95
CA GLY A 118 7.65 4.64 6.40
C GLY A 118 6.46 5.30 7.07
N GLY A 119 6.70 6.18 8.06
CA GLY A 119 5.69 7.11 8.54
C GLY A 119 5.41 8.16 7.48
N GLU A 120 6.09 9.29 7.56
CA GLU A 120 6.06 10.33 6.53
C GLU A 120 7.50 10.74 6.16
N PRO A 121 8.02 10.38 5.00
CA PRO A 121 9.39 10.69 4.60
C PRO A 121 9.74 12.17 4.69
N THR A 122 8.80 13.05 4.38
CA THR A 122 9.04 14.51 4.38
C THR A 122 9.22 15.11 5.77
N VAL A 123 9.05 14.35 6.86
CA VAL A 123 9.42 14.84 8.20
C VAL A 123 10.92 14.77 8.46
N ARG A 124 11.69 14.06 7.61
CA ARG A 124 13.14 14.11 7.63
C ARG A 124 13.60 15.44 7.02
N ASP A 125 14.44 16.15 7.73
CA ASP A 125 14.99 17.42 7.21
C ASP A 125 16.09 17.18 6.16
N ASP A 126 16.77 16.02 6.24
CA ASP A 126 17.82 15.57 5.30
C ASP A 126 17.27 14.70 4.13
N LEU A 127 15.96 14.77 3.83
CA LEU A 127 15.38 14.00 2.73
C LEU A 127 15.93 14.42 1.35
N PRO A 128 16.16 15.71 1.05
CA PRO A 128 16.80 16.11 -0.21
C PRO A 128 18.22 15.52 -0.35
N GLU A 129 19.02 15.56 0.70
CA GLU A 129 20.37 15.00 0.74
C GLU A 129 20.37 13.48 0.55
N LEU A 130 19.39 12.79 1.16
CA LEU A 130 19.19 11.36 0.95
C LEU A 130 18.89 11.04 -0.52
N LEU A 131 18.02 11.82 -1.18
CA LEU A 131 17.71 11.62 -2.60
C LEU A 131 18.97 11.78 -3.47
N VAL A 132 19.77 12.82 -3.24
CA VAL A 132 21.05 13.04 -3.93
C VAL A 132 21.99 11.85 -3.70
N ALA A 133 22.17 11.43 -2.44
CA ALA A 133 23.06 10.32 -2.11
C ALA A 133 22.62 9.00 -2.78
N LEU A 134 21.32 8.71 -2.84
CA LEU A 134 20.80 7.54 -3.54
C LEU A 134 21.07 7.61 -5.05
N ARG A 135 20.96 8.79 -5.66
CA ARG A 135 21.28 8.98 -7.08
C ARG A 135 22.76 8.78 -7.40
N GLU A 136 23.62 9.29 -6.56
CA GLU A 136 25.07 9.30 -6.82
C GLU A 136 25.73 7.98 -6.43
N ARG A 137 25.21 7.28 -5.42
CA ARG A 137 25.89 6.17 -4.76
C ARG A 137 25.24 4.81 -4.95
N THR A 138 24.14 4.74 -5.74
CA THR A 138 23.45 3.48 -6.04
C THR A 138 23.13 3.36 -7.53
N ALA A 139 22.79 2.13 -7.97
CA ALA A 139 22.35 1.87 -9.34
C ALA A 139 20.85 2.08 -9.56
N VAL A 140 20.14 2.72 -8.62
CA VAL A 140 18.71 2.93 -8.68
C VAL A 140 18.31 3.77 -9.91
N LYS A 141 17.30 3.31 -10.64
CA LYS A 141 16.82 3.99 -11.85
C LYS A 141 15.68 4.97 -11.55
N ARG A 142 14.85 4.68 -10.55
CA ARG A 142 13.71 5.52 -10.18
C ARG A 142 13.61 5.68 -8.67
N LEU A 143 13.42 6.91 -8.23
CA LEU A 143 13.16 7.28 -6.84
C LEU A 143 11.75 7.85 -6.72
N CYS A 144 10.95 7.25 -5.86
CA CYS A 144 9.61 7.69 -5.51
C CYS A 144 9.59 8.17 -4.06
N VAL A 145 8.94 9.28 -3.80
CA VAL A 145 8.61 9.70 -2.43
C VAL A 145 7.14 9.41 -2.18
N VAL A 146 6.88 8.51 -1.22
CA VAL A 146 5.52 8.18 -0.74
C VAL A 146 5.19 9.16 0.37
N THR A 147 4.30 10.11 0.12
CA THR A 147 4.05 11.20 1.06
C THR A 147 2.56 11.49 1.23
N ASN A 148 2.17 11.92 2.43
CA ASN A 148 0.81 12.35 2.74
C ASN A 148 0.46 13.74 2.16
N GLY A 149 1.36 14.37 1.42
CA GLY A 149 1.13 15.63 0.72
C GLY A 149 1.19 16.89 1.59
N GLN A 150 1.40 16.76 2.90
CA GLN A 150 1.35 17.93 3.79
C GLN A 150 2.49 18.93 3.52
N LYS A 151 3.74 18.50 3.48
CA LYS A 151 4.89 19.36 3.16
C LYS A 151 5.00 19.67 1.66
N THR A 152 4.65 18.75 0.77
CA THR A 152 4.68 18.96 -0.68
C THR A 152 3.56 19.92 -1.19
N SER A 153 2.63 20.31 -0.33
CA SER A 153 1.74 21.45 -0.57
C SER A 153 2.49 22.79 -0.63
N ASP A 154 3.73 22.87 -0.14
CA ASP A 154 4.67 23.94 -0.47
C ASP A 154 5.38 23.58 -1.80
N GLY A 155 5.17 24.42 -2.82
CA GLY A 155 5.72 24.21 -4.15
C GLY A 155 7.25 24.35 -4.22
N ASN A 156 7.85 25.16 -3.34
CA ASN A 156 9.31 25.30 -3.28
C ASN A 156 9.93 24.02 -2.71
N TYR A 157 9.36 23.49 -1.64
CA TYR A 157 9.82 22.21 -1.08
C TYR A 157 9.66 21.05 -2.07
N LEU A 158 8.52 20.97 -2.76
CA LEU A 158 8.33 19.95 -3.79
C LEU A 158 9.35 20.08 -4.92
N ASN A 159 9.64 21.31 -5.37
CA ASN A 159 10.66 21.55 -6.37
C ASN A 159 12.06 21.14 -5.89
N THR A 160 12.39 21.38 -4.60
CA THR A 160 13.65 20.91 -4.01
C THR A 160 13.76 19.38 -4.08
N LEU A 161 12.73 18.63 -3.70
CA LEU A 161 12.76 17.17 -3.80
C LEU A 161 12.96 16.70 -5.24
N TYR A 162 12.27 17.33 -6.20
CA TYR A 162 12.41 16.99 -7.61
C TYR A 162 13.83 17.29 -8.14
N ALA A 163 14.37 18.45 -7.81
CA ALA A 163 15.74 18.86 -8.16
C ALA A 163 16.81 17.93 -7.51
N SER A 164 16.50 17.36 -6.34
CA SER A 164 17.37 16.40 -5.63
C SER A 164 17.31 14.98 -6.20
N GLY A 165 16.53 14.74 -7.25
CA GLY A 165 16.53 13.46 -7.96
C GLY A 165 15.31 12.58 -7.75
N MET A 166 14.24 13.07 -7.14
CA MET A 166 12.95 12.38 -7.14
C MET A 166 12.35 12.31 -8.56
N ASP A 167 11.89 11.15 -9.01
CA ASP A 167 11.24 11.01 -10.33
C ASP A 167 9.75 11.24 -10.27
N PHE A 168 9.09 10.76 -9.22
CA PHE A 168 7.65 10.86 -9.08
C PHE A 168 7.19 10.83 -7.62
N LEU A 169 6.00 11.35 -7.39
CA LEU A 169 5.30 11.26 -6.12
C LEU A 169 4.36 10.06 -6.10
N PHE A 170 4.23 9.44 -4.94
CA PHE A 170 3.11 8.59 -4.60
C PHE A 170 2.25 9.33 -3.58
N LEU A 171 1.02 9.70 -3.98
CA LEU A 171 0.09 10.47 -3.14
C LEU A 171 -1.16 9.66 -2.82
N PRO A 172 -1.45 9.43 -1.54
CA PRO A 172 -2.76 8.92 -1.16
C PRO A 172 -3.82 10.00 -1.33
N LEU A 173 -4.92 9.65 -2.00
CA LEU A 173 -6.12 10.46 -2.03
C LEU A 173 -6.96 10.12 -0.79
N TYR A 174 -6.95 11.02 0.18
CA TYR A 174 -7.77 10.88 1.38
C TYR A 174 -9.20 11.28 1.07
N ILE A 175 -10.09 10.30 1.09
CA ILE A 175 -11.52 10.52 0.92
C ILE A 175 -12.11 10.90 2.28
N PRO A 176 -13.21 11.70 2.32
CA PRO A 176 -13.87 12.06 3.58
C PRO A 176 -14.12 10.85 4.47
N GLY A 177 -13.66 10.90 5.72
CA GLY A 177 -13.66 9.78 6.67
C GLY A 177 -12.31 9.08 6.85
N TYR A 178 -11.41 9.17 5.88
CA TYR A 178 -10.08 8.52 5.93
C TYR A 178 -9.08 9.23 6.85
N ALA A 179 -9.11 10.54 6.86
CA ALA A 179 -8.27 11.34 7.75
C ALA A 179 -9.16 12.14 8.70
N SER A 180 -8.69 12.31 9.91
CA SER A 180 -9.40 12.99 11.00
C SER A 180 -9.71 14.47 10.76
N THR A 181 -9.31 15.06 9.62
CA THR A 181 -9.55 16.49 9.34
C THR A 181 -9.66 16.79 7.83
N GLY A 182 -10.66 17.62 7.46
CA GLY A 182 -10.80 18.15 6.08
C GLY A 182 -9.59 18.95 5.57
N THR A 183 -8.71 19.40 6.46
CA THR A 183 -7.45 20.11 6.13
C THR A 183 -6.46 19.23 5.35
N VAL A 184 -6.50 17.93 5.53
CA VAL A 184 -5.57 16.98 4.87
C VAL A 184 -5.83 16.93 3.38
N ILE A 185 -7.08 16.77 2.96
CA ILE A 185 -7.41 16.70 1.52
C ILE A 185 -7.05 17.99 0.78
N GLY A 186 -7.29 19.16 1.39
CA GLY A 186 -6.93 20.45 0.80
C GLY A 186 -5.43 20.56 0.50
N LYS A 187 -4.56 20.06 1.39
CA LYS A 187 -3.12 20.05 1.16
C LYS A 187 -2.70 19.03 0.10
N VAL A 188 -3.35 17.86 0.04
CA VAL A 188 -3.12 16.89 -1.04
C VAL A 188 -3.47 17.49 -2.39
N ILE A 189 -4.61 18.17 -2.53
CA ILE A 189 -4.99 18.87 -3.76
C ILE A 189 -3.96 19.95 -4.11
N LYS A 190 -3.52 20.74 -3.14
CA LYS A 190 -2.47 21.75 -3.37
C LYS A 190 -1.12 21.10 -3.78
N SER A 191 -0.80 19.93 -3.25
CA SER A 191 0.36 19.16 -3.69
C SER A 191 0.21 18.70 -5.15
N LEU A 192 -0.99 18.26 -5.55
CA LEU A 192 -1.31 17.94 -6.95
C LEU A 192 -1.23 19.18 -7.87
N ASP A 193 -1.73 20.33 -7.44
CA ASP A 193 -1.59 21.60 -8.17
C ASP A 193 -0.12 21.98 -8.39
N ASN A 194 0.71 21.82 -7.35
CA ASN A 194 2.15 22.05 -7.45
C ASN A 194 2.82 21.06 -8.40
N ALA A 195 2.54 19.76 -8.26
CA ALA A 195 3.06 18.72 -9.16
C ALA A 195 2.63 18.98 -10.63
N TYR A 196 1.38 19.43 -10.84
CA TYR A 196 0.89 19.78 -12.18
C TYR A 196 1.67 20.94 -12.80
N ARG A 197 1.93 22.00 -12.04
CA ARG A 197 2.74 23.15 -12.51
C ARG A 197 4.18 22.76 -12.81
N LEU A 198 4.77 21.92 -11.99
CA LEU A 198 6.15 21.43 -12.13
C LEU A 198 6.26 20.25 -13.11
N ARG A 199 5.16 19.73 -13.62
CA ARG A 199 5.09 18.53 -14.49
C ARG A 199 5.68 17.28 -13.86
N ILE A 200 5.59 17.16 -12.54
CA ILE A 200 6.08 16.01 -11.79
C ILE A 200 5.06 14.87 -11.94
N PRO A 201 5.49 13.67 -12.39
CA PRO A 201 4.59 12.52 -12.47
C PRO A 201 4.08 12.11 -11.08
N VAL A 202 2.81 11.69 -11.03
CA VAL A 202 2.18 11.26 -9.77
C VAL A 202 1.53 9.90 -9.94
N TRP A 203 1.78 9.03 -8.98
CA TRP A 203 1.00 7.83 -8.74
C TRP A 203 0.02 8.13 -7.61
N VAL A 204 -1.26 8.00 -7.84
CA VAL A 204 -2.27 8.19 -6.80
C VAL A 204 -2.80 6.87 -6.26
N GLN A 205 -3.09 6.84 -4.98
CA GLN A 205 -3.74 5.71 -4.33
C GLN A 205 -4.97 6.17 -3.56
N ALA A 206 -6.08 5.46 -3.73
CA ALA A 206 -7.27 5.61 -2.91
C ALA A 206 -7.58 4.31 -2.18
N ALA A 207 -7.72 4.37 -0.86
CA ALA A 207 -8.29 3.32 -0.07
C ALA A 207 -9.76 3.64 0.19
N VAL A 208 -10.66 2.72 -0.14
CA VAL A 208 -12.11 2.94 -0.10
C VAL A 208 -12.78 1.98 0.89
N GLU A 209 -13.72 2.51 1.67
CA GLU A 209 -14.60 1.76 2.57
C GLU A 209 -15.97 1.50 1.92
N SER A 210 -16.30 2.26 0.88
CA SER A 210 -17.54 2.11 0.13
C SER A 210 -17.32 2.43 -1.35
N ILE A 211 -18.15 1.84 -2.22
CA ILE A 211 -18.11 2.05 -3.66
C ILE A 211 -18.35 3.52 -4.03
N GLN A 212 -19.18 4.22 -3.28
CA GLN A 212 -19.51 5.63 -3.52
C GLN A 212 -18.29 6.57 -3.41
N GLN A 213 -17.25 6.13 -2.68
CA GLN A 213 -16.02 6.91 -2.55
C GLN A 213 -15.15 6.88 -3.82
N ILE A 214 -15.46 6.03 -4.80
CA ILE A 214 -14.68 5.93 -6.05
C ILE A 214 -14.93 7.14 -6.95
N ALA A 215 -16.17 7.63 -7.07
CA ALA A 215 -16.49 8.75 -7.95
C ALA A 215 -15.64 10.00 -7.68
N PRO A 216 -15.51 10.51 -6.45
CA PRO A 216 -14.64 11.67 -6.16
C PRO A 216 -13.17 11.43 -6.51
N VAL A 217 -12.69 10.19 -6.41
CA VAL A 217 -11.32 9.83 -6.83
C VAL A 217 -11.16 10.02 -8.33
N LEU A 218 -12.13 9.54 -9.12
CA LEU A 218 -12.09 9.64 -10.56
C LEU A 218 -12.15 11.10 -11.05
N GLU A 219 -12.93 11.96 -10.40
CA GLU A 219 -12.97 13.40 -10.68
C GLU A 219 -11.60 14.06 -10.49
N ILE A 220 -10.89 13.72 -9.39
CA ILE A 220 -9.53 14.21 -9.15
C ILE A 220 -8.57 13.68 -10.22
N VAL A 221 -8.67 12.40 -10.55
CA VAL A 221 -7.82 11.77 -11.57
C VAL A 221 -8.03 12.42 -12.94
N ASP A 222 -9.25 12.70 -13.31
CA ASP A 222 -9.58 13.36 -14.58
C ASP A 222 -9.01 14.78 -14.60
N LYS A 223 -9.20 15.56 -13.55
CA LYS A 223 -8.64 16.90 -13.43
C LYS A 223 -7.13 16.95 -13.63
N TYR A 224 -6.39 16.00 -13.05
CA TYR A 224 -4.92 15.96 -13.09
C TYR A 224 -4.37 14.90 -14.05
N HIS A 225 -5.15 14.49 -15.06
CA HIS A 225 -4.81 13.39 -15.98
C HIS A 225 -3.47 13.55 -16.70
N LYS A 226 -2.95 14.76 -16.87
CA LYS A 226 -1.65 14.98 -17.56
C LYS A 226 -0.44 14.53 -16.76
N ILE A 227 -0.55 14.49 -15.44
CA ILE A 227 0.56 14.10 -14.54
C ILE A 227 0.32 12.78 -13.83
N ILE A 228 -0.94 12.38 -13.65
CA ILE A 228 -1.25 11.09 -13.01
C ILE A 228 -1.00 9.98 -14.03
N PHE A 229 0.04 9.19 -13.83
CA PHE A 229 0.39 8.08 -14.72
C PHE A 229 -0.13 6.73 -14.23
N SER A 230 -0.42 6.60 -12.93
CA SER A 230 -0.95 5.38 -12.33
C SER A 230 -1.94 5.69 -11.21
N ILE A 231 -2.93 4.83 -11.08
CA ILE A 231 -3.96 4.89 -10.05
C ILE A 231 -4.01 3.54 -9.36
N THR A 232 -4.07 3.56 -8.03
CA THR A 232 -4.36 2.37 -7.23
C THR A 232 -5.65 2.61 -6.46
N ILE A 233 -6.66 1.79 -6.68
CA ILE A 233 -7.88 1.76 -5.87
C ILE A 233 -7.85 0.46 -5.07
N ARG A 234 -7.94 0.56 -3.76
CA ARG A 234 -7.91 -0.60 -2.87
C ARG A 234 -8.99 -0.53 -1.81
N SER A 235 -9.44 -1.66 -1.37
CA SER A 235 -10.26 -1.82 -0.19
C SER A 235 -9.46 -1.47 1.07
N VAL A 236 -10.11 -0.84 2.05
CA VAL A 236 -9.59 -0.75 3.41
C VAL A 236 -9.61 -2.14 4.06
N ARG A 237 -8.54 -2.52 4.74
CA ARG A 237 -8.38 -3.83 5.38
C ARG A 237 -7.95 -3.67 6.84
N PRO A 238 -8.20 -4.68 7.70
CA PRO A 238 -7.88 -4.64 9.12
C PRO A 238 -6.37 -4.79 9.38
N TYR A 239 -5.58 -3.80 8.95
CA TYR A 239 -4.15 -3.74 9.20
C TYR A 239 -3.77 -2.46 9.97
N GLY A 240 -2.76 -2.57 10.82
CA GLY A 240 -2.33 -1.46 11.65
C GLY A 240 -3.45 -0.99 12.59
N ARG A 241 -3.82 0.28 12.51
CA ARG A 241 -4.91 0.88 13.32
C ARG A 241 -6.31 0.69 12.75
N THR A 242 -6.43 -0.05 11.68
CA THR A 242 -7.71 -0.13 10.96
C THR A 242 -8.66 -1.12 11.64
N ASP A 243 -9.85 -0.61 11.99
CA ASP A 243 -11.00 -1.43 12.32
C ASP A 243 -12.05 -1.21 11.21
N PRO A 244 -12.16 -2.12 10.23
CA PRO A 244 -13.04 -1.93 9.10
C PRO A 244 -14.50 -2.19 9.49
N GLY A 245 -15.32 -1.14 9.45
CA GLY A 245 -16.77 -1.26 9.60
C GLY A 245 -17.48 -1.92 8.39
N GLY A 246 -16.74 -2.22 7.34
CA GLY A 246 -17.19 -2.86 6.11
C GLY A 246 -16.05 -3.01 5.11
N MET A 247 -16.17 -3.97 4.20
CA MET A 247 -15.17 -4.21 3.18
C MET A 247 -15.78 -4.08 1.79
N VAL A 248 -15.07 -3.38 0.91
CA VAL A 248 -15.35 -3.36 -0.53
C VAL A 248 -14.49 -4.45 -1.18
N HIS A 249 -15.10 -5.34 -1.95
CA HIS A 249 -14.35 -6.39 -2.64
C HIS A 249 -13.82 -5.90 -3.99
N VAL A 250 -12.77 -6.56 -4.49
CA VAL A 250 -12.16 -6.17 -5.77
C VAL A 250 -13.16 -6.34 -6.91
N SER A 251 -13.96 -7.39 -6.89
CA SER A 251 -15.03 -7.62 -7.87
C SER A 251 -16.05 -6.49 -7.89
N ASP A 252 -16.41 -5.93 -6.71
CA ASP A 252 -17.35 -4.80 -6.62
C ASP A 252 -16.77 -3.54 -7.24
N ILE A 253 -15.49 -3.26 -7.00
CA ILE A 253 -14.78 -2.12 -7.61
C ILE A 253 -14.73 -2.28 -9.14
N ILE A 254 -14.39 -3.47 -9.63
CA ILE A 254 -14.32 -3.77 -11.06
C ILE A 254 -15.69 -3.61 -11.71
N ARG A 255 -16.74 -4.12 -11.08
CA ARG A 255 -18.13 -4.00 -11.55
C ARG A 255 -18.60 -2.56 -11.57
N TYR A 256 -18.32 -1.80 -10.52
CA TYR A 256 -18.65 -0.38 -10.46
C TYR A 256 -17.98 0.42 -11.58
N LEU A 257 -16.74 0.06 -11.94
CA LEU A 257 -16.00 0.70 -13.02
C LEU A 257 -16.43 0.21 -14.43
N GLY A 258 -17.36 -0.75 -14.54
CA GLY A 258 -17.80 -1.34 -15.81
C GLY A 258 -16.69 -2.09 -16.55
N LEU A 259 -15.80 -2.75 -15.83
CA LEU A 259 -14.57 -3.34 -16.36
C LEU A 259 -14.54 -4.86 -16.29
N GLU A 260 -15.66 -5.54 -16.07
CA GLU A 260 -15.77 -6.99 -15.87
C GLU A 260 -15.14 -7.81 -17.02
N ASN A 261 -15.15 -7.29 -18.22
CA ASN A 261 -14.59 -7.94 -19.42
C ASN A 261 -13.25 -7.33 -19.87
N ASN A 262 -12.69 -6.39 -19.12
CA ASN A 262 -11.59 -5.55 -19.58
C ASN A 262 -10.47 -5.39 -18.55
N TYR A 263 -10.14 -6.47 -17.83
CA TYR A 263 -9.05 -6.45 -16.87
C TYR A 263 -8.02 -7.55 -17.16
N GLY A 264 -6.75 -7.21 -16.99
CA GLY A 264 -5.65 -8.17 -16.93
C GLY A 264 -5.29 -8.48 -15.48
N PHE A 265 -4.70 -9.64 -15.26
CA PHE A 265 -4.14 -9.97 -13.96
C PHE A 265 -2.82 -9.22 -13.74
N GLY A 266 -2.61 -8.71 -12.53
CA GLY A 266 -1.36 -8.10 -12.10
C GLY A 266 -0.43 -9.11 -11.43
N ASN A 267 0.56 -8.63 -10.71
CA ASN A 267 1.58 -9.45 -10.04
C ASN A 267 1.06 -10.27 -8.85
N HIS A 268 -0.17 -10.07 -8.46
CA HIS A 268 -0.79 -10.73 -7.32
C HIS A 268 -2.19 -11.18 -7.73
N PRO A 269 -2.70 -12.33 -7.28
CA PRO A 269 -4.01 -12.85 -7.69
C PRO A 269 -5.16 -11.86 -7.49
N PHE A 270 -5.06 -10.96 -6.51
CA PHE A 270 -6.07 -9.95 -6.23
C PHE A 270 -5.74 -8.55 -6.75
N ASN A 271 -4.71 -8.42 -7.58
CA ASN A 271 -4.41 -7.18 -8.30
C ASN A 271 -4.92 -7.28 -9.73
N ARG A 272 -5.63 -6.27 -10.17
CA ARG A 272 -6.13 -6.14 -11.54
C ARG A 272 -5.60 -4.87 -12.16
N HIS A 273 -5.03 -5.00 -13.33
CA HIS A 273 -4.63 -3.85 -14.14
C HIS A 273 -5.72 -3.60 -15.18
N VAL A 274 -6.33 -2.45 -15.09
CA VAL A 274 -7.41 -2.02 -15.99
C VAL A 274 -7.03 -0.71 -16.68
N LYS A 275 -7.58 -0.47 -17.85
CA LYS A 275 -7.46 0.83 -18.52
C LYS A 275 -8.64 1.69 -18.12
N LEU A 276 -8.37 2.70 -17.31
CA LEU A 276 -9.35 3.70 -16.91
C LEU A 276 -8.88 5.07 -17.37
N LEU A 277 -9.71 5.80 -18.08
CA LEU A 277 -9.36 7.10 -18.67
C LEU A 277 -8.06 7.06 -19.48
N GLY A 278 -7.83 5.98 -20.21
CA GLY A 278 -6.60 5.77 -21.00
C GLY A 278 -5.35 5.45 -20.18
N ARG A 279 -5.46 5.24 -18.87
CA ARG A 279 -4.34 4.98 -17.96
C ARG A 279 -4.40 3.60 -17.36
N THR A 280 -3.23 3.10 -16.95
CA THR A 280 -3.17 1.86 -16.20
C THR A 280 -3.63 2.13 -14.77
N THR A 281 -4.72 1.48 -14.37
CA THR A 281 -5.29 1.54 -13.04
C THR A 281 -5.10 0.18 -12.37
N LYS A 282 -4.58 0.18 -11.15
CA LYS A 282 -4.48 -1.02 -10.33
C LYS A 282 -5.66 -1.04 -9.37
N VAL A 283 -6.52 -2.04 -9.49
CA VAL A 283 -7.53 -2.36 -8.49
C VAL A 283 -7.00 -3.50 -7.65
N SER A 284 -6.92 -3.32 -6.34
CA SER A 284 -6.32 -4.32 -5.47
C SER A 284 -7.05 -4.49 -4.15
N SER A 285 -7.03 -5.71 -3.66
CA SER A 285 -7.34 -6.05 -2.29
C SER A 285 -6.26 -6.98 -1.76
N TRP A 286 -6.11 -7.04 -0.45
CA TRP A 286 -5.24 -7.99 0.19
C TRP A 286 -6.10 -9.13 0.74
N VAL A 287 -5.75 -10.35 0.38
CA VAL A 287 -6.25 -11.55 1.04
C VAL A 287 -5.12 -12.08 1.90
N ASN A 288 -5.41 -12.37 3.14
CA ASN A 288 -4.44 -12.84 4.12
C ASN A 288 -4.14 -14.33 3.90
N ASP A 289 -3.61 -14.66 2.71
CA ASP A 289 -3.19 -16.02 2.32
C ASP A 289 -1.68 -16.05 2.08
N ARG A 290 -0.95 -16.64 3.03
CA ARG A 290 0.51 -16.74 2.96
C ARG A 290 1.03 -17.82 2.02
N GLN A 291 0.24 -18.81 1.67
CA GLN A 291 0.68 -19.90 0.77
C GLN A 291 0.71 -19.47 -0.68
N ARG A 292 -0.12 -18.48 -1.04
CA ARG A 292 -0.20 -17.94 -2.40
C ARG A 292 0.49 -16.58 -2.56
N LEU A 293 1.20 -16.13 -1.55
CA LEU A 293 2.08 -14.99 -1.69
C LEU A 293 3.25 -15.46 -2.56
N ASP A 294 3.14 -15.10 -3.83
CA ASP A 294 4.07 -15.46 -4.89
C ASP A 294 5.51 -15.21 -4.42
N PRO A 295 6.41 -16.20 -4.40
CA PRO A 295 7.83 -15.96 -4.15
C PRO A 295 8.44 -14.97 -5.13
N TYR A 296 7.72 -14.62 -6.19
CA TYR A 296 8.07 -13.65 -7.21
C TYR A 296 7.33 -12.31 -7.06
N ASP A 297 6.64 -12.04 -5.94
CA ASP A 297 6.16 -10.68 -5.69
C ASP A 297 7.38 -9.76 -5.67
N ALA A 298 7.49 -8.99 -6.74
CA ALA A 298 8.65 -8.19 -7.04
C ALA A 298 8.74 -6.91 -6.18
N THR A 299 8.04 -6.90 -5.07
CA THR A 299 8.09 -5.85 -4.05
C THR A 299 8.82 -6.35 -2.82
N TYR A 300 9.80 -5.57 -2.41
CA TYR A 300 10.59 -5.84 -1.21
C TYR A 300 10.47 -4.68 -0.23
N VAL A 301 10.63 -5.00 1.04
CA VAL A 301 10.69 -4.01 2.12
C VAL A 301 11.92 -4.29 2.98
N ILE A 302 12.49 -3.25 3.55
CA ILE A 302 13.58 -3.37 4.53
C ILE A 302 12.96 -3.41 5.92
N HIS A 303 13.31 -4.47 6.64
CA HIS A 303 12.96 -4.68 8.03
C HIS A 303 14.17 -5.12 8.83
N ASP A 304 14.43 -4.47 9.98
CA ASP A 304 15.59 -4.75 10.85
C ASP A 304 16.87 -4.98 10.04
N ASP A 305 17.08 -4.10 9.01
CA ASP A 305 18.20 -4.18 8.08
C ASP A 305 18.25 -5.44 7.18
N THR A 306 17.16 -6.19 7.15
CA THR A 306 16.99 -7.34 6.26
C THR A 306 16.03 -6.98 5.11
N ILE A 307 16.36 -7.38 3.90
CA ILE A 307 15.46 -7.26 2.75
C ILE A 307 14.53 -8.45 2.75
N LEU A 308 13.23 -8.17 2.88
CA LEU A 308 12.19 -9.19 2.86
C LEU A 308 11.24 -8.94 1.68
N PRO A 309 10.71 -10.00 1.05
CA PRO A 309 9.55 -9.85 0.17
C PRO A 309 8.44 -9.08 0.89
N PHE A 310 7.76 -8.17 0.20
CA PHE A 310 6.79 -7.25 0.80
C PHE A 310 5.68 -7.97 1.56
N HIS A 311 5.24 -9.11 1.05
CA HIS A 311 4.25 -9.94 1.73
C HIS A 311 4.75 -10.49 3.08
N LYS A 312 6.04 -10.81 3.21
CA LYS A 312 6.65 -11.20 4.49
C LYS A 312 6.88 -10.00 5.40
N GLY A 313 7.12 -8.84 4.79
CA GLY A 313 7.28 -7.58 5.47
C GLY A 313 5.97 -6.85 5.75
N MET A 314 4.86 -7.22 5.10
CA MET A 314 3.51 -6.67 5.40
C MET A 314 2.81 -7.33 6.59
N LEU A 315 3.41 -8.34 7.11
CA LEU A 315 3.18 -8.71 8.51
C LEU A 315 3.93 -7.73 9.42
N LEU A 316 3.95 -6.55 8.94
CA LEU A 316 4.52 -5.34 9.48
C LEU A 316 3.99 -5.01 10.86
N ASP A 317 3.00 -5.72 11.30
CA ASP A 317 2.69 -5.79 12.70
C ASP A 317 3.91 -6.25 13.51
N ASP A 318 4.73 -7.18 13.02
CA ASP A 318 6.01 -7.51 13.65
C ASP A 318 7.09 -6.46 13.40
N ILE A 319 7.05 -5.74 12.28
CA ILE A 319 8.03 -4.72 11.93
C ILE A 319 7.85 -3.46 12.78
N PHE A 320 6.60 -3.03 12.97
CA PHE A 320 6.30 -1.82 13.73
C PHE A 320 5.93 -2.12 15.19
N PHE A 321 5.73 -3.39 15.57
CA PHE A 321 5.21 -3.81 16.88
C PHE A 321 6.07 -4.83 17.63
N LYS A 322 7.39 -4.77 17.55
CA LYS A 322 8.22 -5.43 18.59
C LYS A 322 8.10 -4.77 19.97
N GLY A 323 7.13 -3.88 20.17
CA GLY A 323 6.68 -3.42 21.46
C GLY A 323 5.62 -4.37 22.01
N ASP A 324 5.95 -4.99 23.12
CA ASP A 324 5.17 -5.82 24.03
C ASP A 324 3.63 -5.87 23.80
N ARG A 325 3.15 -6.80 22.95
CA ARG A 325 1.72 -7.13 22.78
C ARG A 325 1.14 -7.89 23.97
N ARG A 326 1.74 -7.80 25.16
CA ARG A 326 1.25 -8.49 26.36
C ARG A 326 0.05 -7.82 27.01
N HIS A 327 -0.51 -6.77 26.41
CA HIS A 327 -1.64 -6.03 26.96
C HIS A 327 -2.78 -5.80 25.93
N CYS A 328 -3.06 -6.79 25.07
CA CYS A 328 -4.36 -6.89 24.38
C CYS A 328 -5.05 -8.15 24.82
#